data_13558ecc120d72d57c95599bd88553dd
#
_entry.id   13558ecc120d72d57c95599bd88553dd
#
_cell.length_a   1.000
_cell.length_b   1.000
_cell.length_c   1.000
_cell.angle_alpha   90.00
_cell.angle_beta   90.00
_cell.angle_gamma   90.00
#
_symmetry.space_group_name_H-M   'P 1'
#
loop_
_entity.id
_entity.type
_entity.pdbx_description
1 polymer ?
#
loop_
_entity_poly.entity_id
_entity_poly.type
_entity_poly.pdbx_seq_one_letter_code
_entity_poly.pdbx_strand_id
1 'polypeptide(L)'
;MITFVIPTLWKSNRIKDTIESFKLSDRKDIELIIVDNTNSDFRDKDPRITVIKVKNNIFVNPAWNIGATLTKNNYICLLNDDISLNINCLLNNFKKLVEVDPNFGMIGLYKRNFNVDDYNSDSDKLQLVELDNRPFGFGCMMILKKENYVAIPDIFKVFFGDDYLYFYNKDINHRKIYWIEGLKTPGEISATSKSFESDYMQQEHAFWDQEINALINKNK
;
A
#
# COMPACT_ATOMS: atom_id res chain seq x y z
N MET A 1 -15.14 -1.01 6.75
CA MET A 1 -14.66 0.39 6.55
C MET A 1 -13.17 0.36 6.32
N ILE A 2 -12.69 1.02 5.26
CA ILE A 2 -11.29 1.01 4.83
C ILE A 2 -10.81 2.44 4.48
N THR A 3 -9.58 2.78 4.87
CA THR A 3 -8.89 3.99 4.47
C THR A 3 -7.80 3.65 3.47
N PHE A 4 -7.82 4.30 2.32
CA PHE A 4 -6.73 4.27 1.34
C PHE A 4 -5.72 5.36 1.68
N VAL A 5 -4.44 5.03 1.70
CA VAL A 5 -3.35 5.97 1.98
C VAL A 5 -2.41 6.00 0.78
N ILE A 6 -2.28 7.15 0.14
CA ILE A 6 -1.46 7.34 -1.07
C ILE A 6 -0.45 8.44 -0.83
N PRO A 7 0.84 8.12 -0.61
CA PRO A 7 1.93 9.09 -0.75
C PRO A 7 2.11 9.49 -2.21
N THR A 8 2.31 10.77 -2.50
CA THR A 8 2.50 11.19 -3.89
C THR A 8 3.51 12.32 -4.05
N LEU A 9 4.22 12.27 -5.17
CA LEU A 9 5.00 13.37 -5.76
C LEU A 9 4.30 13.95 -6.99
N TRP A 10 3.08 13.52 -7.30
CA TRP A 10 2.31 13.89 -8.49
C TRP A 10 3.02 13.64 -9.83
N LYS A 11 4.02 12.73 -9.85
CA LYS A 11 4.79 12.41 -11.05
C LYS A 11 4.10 11.39 -11.96
N SER A 12 3.22 10.56 -11.41
CA SER A 12 2.42 9.58 -12.15
C SER A 12 1.02 10.11 -12.42
N ASN A 13 0.47 9.79 -13.58
CA ASN A 13 -0.95 10.04 -13.87
C ASN A 13 -1.87 8.97 -13.28
N ARG A 14 -1.34 7.81 -12.86
CA ARG A 14 -2.13 6.68 -12.35
C ARG A 14 -2.89 7.02 -11.06
N ILE A 15 -2.36 7.91 -10.24
CA ILE A 15 -3.08 8.41 -9.05
C ILE A 15 -4.42 9.07 -9.41
N LYS A 16 -4.52 9.73 -10.58
CA LYS A 16 -5.76 10.38 -11.01
C LYS A 16 -6.86 9.35 -11.28
N ASP A 17 -6.52 8.25 -11.94
CA ASP A 17 -7.47 7.15 -12.20
C ASP A 17 -8.00 6.59 -10.89
N THR A 18 -7.12 6.41 -9.90
CA THR A 18 -7.49 5.92 -8.57
C THR A 18 -8.39 6.90 -7.82
N ILE A 19 -8.09 8.21 -7.85
CA ILE A 19 -8.93 9.25 -7.23
C ILE A 19 -10.30 9.30 -7.89
N GLU A 20 -10.37 9.24 -9.23
CA GLU A 20 -11.63 9.24 -9.96
C GLU A 20 -12.46 7.99 -9.62
N SER A 21 -11.83 6.81 -9.61
CA SER A 21 -12.49 5.57 -9.21
C SER A 21 -13.03 5.64 -7.77
N PHE A 22 -12.28 6.26 -6.84
CA PHE A 22 -12.74 6.50 -5.48
C PHE A 22 -13.98 7.40 -5.44
N LYS A 23 -13.98 8.49 -6.19
CA LYS A 23 -15.10 9.44 -6.25
C LYS A 23 -16.37 8.86 -6.85
N LEU A 24 -16.23 7.91 -7.79
CA LEU A 24 -17.37 7.20 -8.39
C LEU A 24 -18.05 6.23 -7.41
N SER A 25 -17.44 5.95 -6.28
CA SER A 25 -18.05 5.11 -5.24
C SER A 25 -19.06 5.89 -4.41
N ASP A 26 -20.27 5.37 -4.24
CA ASP A 26 -21.34 5.93 -3.36
C ASP A 26 -21.14 5.55 -1.89
N ARG A 27 -20.17 4.72 -1.58
CA ARG A 27 -19.90 4.29 -0.21
C ARG A 27 -19.44 5.46 0.66
N LYS A 28 -20.07 5.55 1.83
CA LYS A 28 -19.74 6.59 2.84
C LYS A 28 -18.76 6.07 3.92
N ASP A 29 -18.51 4.78 3.92
CA ASP A 29 -17.67 4.10 4.90
C ASP A 29 -16.21 3.91 4.43
N ILE A 30 -15.78 4.71 3.45
CA ILE A 30 -14.43 4.73 2.90
C ILE A 30 -13.80 6.10 3.07
N GLU A 31 -12.48 6.13 3.16
CA GLU A 31 -11.67 7.34 3.27
C GLU A 31 -10.45 7.25 2.36
N LEU A 32 -10.05 8.37 1.76
CA LEU A 32 -8.81 8.49 1.02
C LEU A 32 -7.94 9.56 1.66
N ILE A 33 -6.76 9.18 2.13
CA ILE A 33 -5.74 10.09 2.64
C ILE A 33 -4.62 10.18 1.61
N ILE A 34 -4.44 11.36 1.03
CA ILE A 34 -3.33 11.66 0.11
C ILE A 34 -2.27 12.42 0.90
N VAL A 35 -1.06 11.85 1.00
CA VAL A 35 0.09 12.55 1.59
C VAL A 35 0.91 13.17 0.46
N ASP A 36 0.71 14.47 0.28
CA ASP A 36 1.33 15.28 -0.77
C ASP A 36 2.75 15.70 -0.37
N ASN A 37 3.72 14.98 -0.91
CA ASN A 37 5.15 15.18 -0.67
C ASN A 37 5.77 16.36 -1.44
N THR A 38 4.96 17.13 -2.18
CA THR A 38 5.42 18.28 -2.97
C THR A 38 4.86 19.61 -2.46
N ASN A 39 3.94 19.56 -1.49
CA ASN A 39 3.17 20.71 -1.05
C ASN A 39 2.46 21.44 -2.22
N SER A 40 1.90 20.66 -3.16
CA SER A 40 1.20 21.17 -4.35
C SER A 40 -0.06 21.98 -3.99
N ASP A 41 -0.66 22.64 -4.99
CA ASP A 41 -1.94 23.32 -4.82
C ASP A 41 -3.16 22.40 -4.93
N PHE A 42 -2.95 21.09 -5.06
CA PHE A 42 -4.03 20.13 -5.16
C PHE A 42 -4.99 20.25 -3.96
N ARG A 43 -6.27 20.27 -4.26
CA ARG A 43 -7.40 20.24 -3.32
C ARG A 43 -8.49 19.39 -3.90
N ASP A 44 -9.22 18.71 -3.07
CA ASP A 44 -10.45 18.01 -3.48
C ASP A 44 -11.62 18.47 -2.61
N LYS A 45 -12.84 18.43 -3.18
CA LYS A 45 -14.07 18.84 -2.49
C LYS A 45 -14.84 17.64 -1.91
N ASP A 46 -14.45 16.41 -2.25
CA ASP A 46 -15.07 15.22 -1.69
C ASP A 46 -14.72 15.12 -0.20
N PRO A 47 -15.71 15.13 0.73
CA PRO A 47 -15.45 15.12 2.17
C PRO A 47 -14.77 13.82 2.65
N ARG A 48 -14.73 12.78 1.81
CA ARG A 48 -14.05 11.52 2.09
C ARG A 48 -12.55 11.57 1.74
N ILE A 49 -12.09 12.66 1.08
CA ILE A 49 -10.71 12.84 0.66
C ILE A 49 -10.02 13.85 1.58
N THR A 50 -8.98 13.42 2.26
CA THR A 50 -8.11 14.28 3.08
C THR A 50 -6.75 14.42 2.41
N VAL A 51 -6.30 15.64 2.18
CA VAL A 51 -4.98 15.94 1.63
C VAL A 51 -4.08 16.49 2.72
N ILE A 52 -3.05 15.73 3.07
CA ILE A 52 -2.01 16.11 4.03
C ILE A 52 -0.82 16.66 3.25
N LYS A 53 -0.54 17.93 3.39
CA LYS A 53 0.59 18.59 2.73
C LYS A 53 1.79 18.60 3.64
N VAL A 54 2.91 18.13 3.14
CA VAL A 54 4.18 18.21 3.83
C VAL A 54 5.10 19.21 3.14
N LYS A 55 5.83 20.00 3.95
CA LYS A 55 6.66 21.08 3.44
C LYS A 55 7.80 20.57 2.55
N ASN A 56 8.37 19.44 2.92
CA ASN A 56 9.46 18.79 2.19
C ASN A 56 9.09 17.33 1.93
N ASN A 57 9.68 16.73 0.90
CA ASN A 57 9.50 15.30 0.66
C ASN A 57 9.99 14.47 1.86
N ILE A 58 9.07 13.79 2.52
CA ILE A 58 9.35 12.88 3.65
C ILE A 58 9.47 11.42 3.20
N PHE A 59 9.37 11.15 1.91
CA PHE A 59 9.40 9.83 1.27
C PHE A 59 8.15 8.98 1.52
N VAL A 60 8.15 7.75 0.98
CA VAL A 60 6.95 6.89 0.93
C VAL A 60 6.62 6.27 2.29
N ASN A 61 7.60 5.70 2.99
CA ASN A 61 7.35 4.98 4.23
C ASN A 61 6.92 5.90 5.39
N PRO A 62 7.58 7.03 5.65
CA PRO A 62 7.08 8.01 6.61
C PRO A 62 5.70 8.59 6.25
N ALA A 63 5.41 8.75 4.96
CA ALA A 63 4.09 9.20 4.52
C ALA A 63 3.00 8.14 4.77
N TRP A 64 3.30 6.85 4.58
CA TRP A 64 2.40 5.76 4.99
C TRP A 64 2.16 5.76 6.51
N ASN A 65 3.19 5.99 7.33
CA ASN A 65 3.04 6.11 8.78
C ASN A 65 2.07 7.23 9.17
N ILE A 66 2.18 8.39 8.53
CA ILE A 66 1.25 9.52 8.76
C ILE A 66 -0.18 9.10 8.41
N GLY A 67 -0.40 8.57 7.21
CA GLY A 67 -1.73 8.15 6.78
C GLY A 67 -2.33 7.07 7.67
N ALA A 68 -1.54 6.06 8.04
CA ALA A 68 -1.97 5.00 8.94
C ALA A 68 -2.34 5.49 10.33
N THR A 69 -1.62 6.49 10.85
CA THR A 69 -1.93 7.12 12.16
C THR A 69 -3.26 7.88 12.10
N LEU A 70 -3.53 8.56 11.00
CA LEU A 70 -4.72 9.41 10.84
C LEU A 70 -5.99 8.61 10.52
N THR A 71 -5.87 7.38 10.02
CA THR A 71 -7.04 6.57 9.67
C THR A 71 -7.97 6.32 10.85
N LYS A 72 -9.28 6.42 10.61
CA LYS A 72 -10.33 6.10 11.57
C LYS A 72 -10.95 4.73 11.34
N ASN A 73 -10.68 4.12 10.21
CA ASN A 73 -11.25 2.85 9.79
C ASN A 73 -10.50 1.64 10.34
N ASN A 74 -11.16 0.48 10.35
CA ASN A 74 -10.58 -0.76 10.84
C ASN A 74 -9.55 -1.38 9.88
N TYR A 75 -9.63 -1.00 8.59
CA TYR A 75 -8.71 -1.47 7.57
C TYR A 75 -7.98 -0.30 6.92
N ILE A 76 -6.73 -0.53 6.58
CA ILE A 76 -5.85 0.40 5.86
C ILE A 76 -5.44 -0.27 4.55
N CYS A 77 -5.51 0.47 3.47
CA CYS A 77 -4.92 0.11 2.19
C CYS A 77 -3.79 1.10 1.89
N LEU A 78 -2.55 0.68 2.05
CA LEU A 78 -1.38 1.43 1.61
C LEU A 78 -1.25 1.23 0.10
N LEU A 79 -1.17 2.31 -0.65
CA LEU A 79 -1.21 2.28 -2.11
C LEU A 79 -0.16 3.21 -2.68
N ASN A 80 0.59 2.75 -3.68
CA ASN A 80 1.49 3.61 -4.45
C ASN A 80 0.72 4.50 -5.42
N ASP A 81 1.29 5.66 -5.76
CA ASP A 81 0.70 6.59 -6.71
C ASP A 81 0.97 6.26 -8.19
N ASP A 82 1.78 5.23 -8.46
CA ASP A 82 2.19 4.79 -9.79
C ASP A 82 1.37 3.60 -10.33
N ILE A 83 0.27 3.24 -9.65
CA ILE A 83 -0.69 2.24 -10.12
C ILE A 83 -2.12 2.81 -10.16
N SER A 84 -2.92 2.33 -11.11
CA SER A 84 -4.36 2.60 -11.16
C SER A 84 -5.12 1.48 -10.43
N LEU A 85 -6.03 1.84 -9.54
CA LEU A 85 -6.86 0.89 -8.81
C LEU A 85 -8.34 1.16 -9.04
N ASN A 86 -9.08 0.15 -9.49
CA ASN A 86 -10.53 0.20 -9.50
C ASN A 86 -11.06 -0.04 -8.06
N ILE A 87 -11.30 1.06 -7.37
CA ILE A 87 -11.76 1.06 -5.97
C ILE A 87 -13.10 0.32 -5.84
N ASN A 88 -14.03 0.53 -6.76
CA ASN A 88 -15.34 -0.11 -6.71
C ASN A 88 -15.24 -1.63 -6.87
N CYS A 89 -14.40 -2.12 -7.78
CA CYS A 89 -14.16 -3.54 -7.94
C CYS A 89 -13.62 -4.16 -6.64
N LEU A 90 -12.63 -3.53 -6.02
CA LEU A 90 -12.09 -3.99 -4.73
C LEU A 90 -13.17 -3.96 -3.64
N LEU A 91 -13.90 -2.87 -3.49
CA LEU A 91 -14.91 -2.68 -2.43
C LEU A 91 -16.08 -3.66 -2.54
N ASN A 92 -16.52 -3.98 -3.75
CA ASN A 92 -17.60 -4.94 -3.98
C ASN A 92 -17.24 -6.36 -3.51
N ASN A 93 -15.94 -6.67 -3.49
CA ASN A 93 -15.42 -7.96 -3.04
C ASN A 93 -14.87 -7.92 -1.61
N PHE A 94 -14.65 -6.73 -1.05
CA PHE A 94 -13.84 -6.56 0.14
C PHE A 94 -14.33 -7.42 1.33
N LYS A 95 -15.64 -7.43 1.57
CA LYS A 95 -16.22 -8.25 2.64
C LYS A 95 -15.92 -9.73 2.45
N LYS A 96 -16.16 -10.26 1.24
CA LYS A 96 -15.86 -11.65 0.89
C LYS A 96 -14.38 -11.98 1.07
N LEU A 97 -13.50 -11.07 0.64
CA LEU A 97 -12.05 -11.28 0.74
C LEU A 97 -11.58 -11.37 2.21
N VAL A 98 -12.00 -10.45 3.06
CA VAL A 98 -11.57 -10.45 4.48
C VAL A 98 -12.24 -11.53 5.34
N GLU A 99 -13.35 -12.10 4.89
CA GLU A 99 -14.01 -13.24 5.53
C GLU A 99 -13.34 -14.58 5.26
N VAL A 100 -12.48 -14.68 4.23
CA VAL A 100 -11.70 -15.90 3.94
C VAL A 100 -10.81 -16.27 5.14
N ASP A 101 -10.14 -15.28 5.70
CA ASP A 101 -9.37 -15.42 6.93
C ASP A 101 -9.52 -14.15 7.79
N PRO A 102 -10.37 -14.16 8.82
CA PRO A 102 -10.53 -13.00 9.70
C PRO A 102 -9.25 -12.59 10.44
N ASN A 103 -8.23 -13.45 10.50
CA ASN A 103 -6.97 -13.22 11.20
C ASN A 103 -5.79 -12.94 10.24
N PHE A 104 -6.06 -12.64 8.98
CA PHE A 104 -5.00 -12.36 8.01
C PHE A 104 -4.03 -11.29 8.51
N GLY A 105 -2.76 -11.42 8.17
CA GLY A 105 -1.73 -10.43 8.45
C GLY A 105 -1.78 -9.29 7.44
N MET A 106 -1.69 -9.63 6.17
CA MET A 106 -1.62 -8.66 5.08
C MET A 106 -2.19 -9.26 3.78
N ILE A 107 -2.81 -8.43 2.95
CA ILE A 107 -3.27 -8.78 1.62
C ILE A 107 -2.60 -7.81 0.65
N GLY A 108 -1.94 -8.31 -0.38
CA GLY A 108 -1.23 -7.47 -1.36
C GLY A 108 -1.47 -7.88 -2.80
N LEU A 109 -0.58 -7.43 -3.70
CA LEU A 109 -0.58 -7.82 -5.11
C LEU A 109 0.48 -8.88 -5.37
N TYR A 110 0.21 -9.79 -6.32
CA TYR A 110 1.20 -10.80 -6.74
C TYR A 110 2.21 -10.23 -7.74
N LYS A 111 1.72 -9.46 -8.71
CA LYS A 111 2.52 -8.84 -9.77
C LYS A 111 1.94 -7.49 -10.15
N ARG A 112 2.82 -6.59 -10.58
CA ARG A 112 2.41 -5.40 -11.32
C ARG A 112 2.04 -5.79 -12.75
N ASN A 113 0.90 -5.32 -13.21
CA ASN A 113 0.45 -5.49 -14.60
C ASN A 113 0.82 -4.24 -15.41
N PHE A 114 2.11 -4.01 -15.66
CA PHE A 114 2.60 -2.82 -16.37
C PHE A 114 2.08 -2.69 -17.81
N ASN A 115 1.70 -3.79 -18.43
CA ASN A 115 1.30 -3.81 -19.85
C ASN A 115 -0.22 -3.83 -20.05
N VAL A 116 -1.00 -3.47 -19.04
CA VAL A 116 -2.46 -3.44 -19.10
C VAL A 116 -2.91 -2.00 -18.93
N ASP A 117 -3.57 -1.42 -19.93
CA ASP A 117 -4.14 -0.07 -19.82
C ASP A 117 -5.51 -0.07 -19.12
N ASP A 118 -6.24 -1.17 -19.21
CA ASP A 118 -7.53 -1.34 -18.54
C ASP A 118 -7.37 -1.83 -17.09
N TYR A 119 -7.84 -1.05 -16.13
CA TYR A 119 -7.86 -1.41 -14.71
C TYR A 119 -9.24 -1.93 -14.23
N ASN A 120 -10.16 -2.18 -15.16
CA ASN A 120 -11.44 -2.80 -14.83
C ASN A 120 -11.27 -4.30 -14.68
N SER A 121 -11.27 -4.76 -13.44
CA SER A 121 -11.23 -6.16 -13.10
C SER A 121 -12.64 -6.76 -13.10
N ASP A 122 -12.72 -8.04 -13.45
CA ASP A 122 -13.95 -8.80 -13.30
C ASP A 122 -14.14 -9.12 -11.80
N SER A 123 -15.11 -8.45 -11.17
CA SER A 123 -15.34 -8.56 -9.73
C SER A 123 -15.70 -9.98 -9.28
N ASP A 124 -16.27 -10.79 -10.18
CA ASP A 124 -16.67 -12.17 -9.82
C ASP A 124 -15.48 -13.13 -9.72
N LYS A 125 -14.30 -12.70 -10.18
CA LYS A 125 -13.08 -13.51 -10.20
C LYS A 125 -12.07 -13.13 -9.11
N LEU A 126 -12.36 -12.14 -8.26
CA LEU A 126 -11.42 -11.81 -7.19
C LEU A 126 -11.43 -12.88 -6.10
N GLN A 127 -10.25 -13.40 -5.80
CA GLN A 127 -10.04 -14.38 -4.73
C GLN A 127 -8.71 -14.14 -4.01
N LEU A 128 -8.61 -14.61 -2.76
CA LEU A 128 -7.36 -14.62 -2.02
C LEU A 128 -6.60 -15.91 -2.26
N VAL A 129 -5.30 -15.77 -2.49
CA VAL A 129 -4.35 -16.88 -2.57
C VAL A 129 -3.29 -16.69 -1.51
N GLU A 130 -3.08 -17.70 -0.66
CA GLU A 130 -2.08 -17.65 0.41
C GLU A 130 -0.67 -17.61 -0.17
N LEU A 131 0.22 -16.83 0.45
CA LEU A 131 1.60 -16.66 0.05
C LEU A 131 2.57 -17.29 1.05
N ASP A 132 3.44 -18.15 0.56
CA ASP A 132 4.59 -18.64 1.33
C ASP A 132 5.72 -17.62 1.38
N ASN A 133 5.96 -16.91 0.27
CA ASN A 133 7.02 -15.91 0.13
C ASN A 133 6.49 -14.63 -0.52
N ARG A 134 7.05 -13.48 -0.13
CA ARG A 134 6.68 -12.19 -0.67
C ARG A 134 7.12 -12.05 -2.14
N PRO A 135 6.20 -11.86 -3.09
CA PRO A 135 6.55 -11.64 -4.48
C PRO A 135 7.01 -10.20 -4.73
N PHE A 136 7.78 -10.00 -5.80
CA PHE A 136 8.13 -8.66 -6.27
C PHE A 136 6.87 -7.85 -6.64
N GLY A 137 6.82 -6.59 -6.17
CA GLY A 137 5.67 -5.69 -6.43
C GLY A 137 4.50 -5.85 -5.46
N PHE A 138 4.63 -6.71 -4.44
CA PHE A 138 3.63 -6.88 -3.38
C PHE A 138 3.30 -5.55 -2.68
N GLY A 139 4.32 -4.72 -2.42
CA GLY A 139 4.18 -3.44 -1.73
C GLY A 139 3.47 -2.33 -2.50
N CYS A 140 3.07 -2.56 -3.76
CA CYS A 140 2.37 -1.53 -4.52
C CYS A 140 0.95 -1.26 -4.01
N MET A 141 0.31 -2.27 -3.42
CA MET A 141 -0.95 -2.19 -2.69
C MET A 141 -0.92 -3.21 -1.55
N MET A 142 -1.14 -2.75 -0.34
CA MET A 142 -1.15 -3.59 0.85
C MET A 142 -2.36 -3.26 1.72
N ILE A 143 -3.17 -4.26 2.00
CA ILE A 143 -4.33 -4.13 2.89
C ILE A 143 -3.99 -4.82 4.21
N LEU A 144 -4.20 -4.11 5.32
CA LEU A 144 -4.02 -4.60 6.68
C LEU A 144 -5.21 -4.20 7.54
N LYS A 145 -5.44 -4.94 8.62
CA LYS A 145 -6.20 -4.39 9.73
C LYS A 145 -5.38 -3.27 10.39
N LYS A 146 -6.05 -2.21 10.85
CA LYS A 146 -5.37 -1.12 11.57
C LYS A 146 -4.57 -1.62 12.77
N GLU A 147 -5.11 -2.58 13.50
CA GLU A 147 -4.45 -3.21 14.66
C GLU A 147 -3.20 -4.02 14.30
N ASN A 148 -3.06 -4.43 13.04
CA ASN A 148 -1.91 -5.17 12.52
C ASN A 148 -0.83 -4.26 11.94
N TYR A 149 -1.12 -2.97 11.80
CA TYR A 149 -0.15 -2.01 11.32
C TYR A 149 0.86 -1.67 12.41
N VAL A 150 2.13 -1.79 12.08
CA VAL A 150 3.24 -1.32 12.90
C VAL A 150 3.93 -0.17 12.19
N ALA A 151 4.33 0.86 12.92
CA ALA A 151 5.04 1.98 12.33
C ALA A 151 6.34 1.49 11.69
N ILE A 152 6.52 1.82 10.41
CA ILE A 152 7.76 1.50 9.68
C ILE A 152 8.88 2.35 10.29
N PRO A 153 10.04 1.75 10.65
CA PRO A 153 11.16 2.50 11.22
C PRO A 153 11.59 3.69 10.35
N ASP A 154 11.91 4.81 10.98
CA ASP A 154 12.25 6.07 10.29
C ASP A 154 13.49 5.98 9.40
N ILE A 155 14.34 5.00 9.61
CA ILE A 155 15.50 4.72 8.76
C ILE A 155 15.05 4.29 7.35
N PHE A 156 13.93 3.57 7.23
CA PHE A 156 13.36 3.16 5.96
C PHE A 156 12.58 4.32 5.34
N LYS A 157 13.20 5.06 4.44
CA LYS A 157 12.57 6.18 3.73
C LYS A 157 11.80 5.71 2.50
N VAL A 158 12.40 4.82 1.73
CA VAL A 158 11.92 4.43 0.39
C VAL A 158 11.76 2.93 0.26
N PHE A 159 12.74 2.16 0.70
CA PHE A 159 12.81 0.71 0.56
C PHE A 159 12.38 0.02 1.85
N PHE A 160 12.22 -1.29 1.81
CA PHE A 160 11.97 -2.17 2.96
C PHE A 160 10.72 -1.87 3.81
N GLY A 161 9.91 -0.86 3.50
CA GLY A 161 8.69 -0.60 4.28
C GLY A 161 7.68 -1.74 4.16
N ASP A 162 7.46 -2.22 2.95
CA ASP A 162 6.61 -3.37 2.66
C ASP A 162 7.21 -4.69 3.16
N ASP A 163 8.54 -4.85 3.05
CA ASP A 163 9.27 -5.99 3.62
C ASP A 163 9.13 -6.03 5.15
N TYR A 164 9.25 -4.87 5.81
CA TYR A 164 9.12 -4.76 7.25
C TYR A 164 7.70 -5.13 7.73
N LEU A 165 6.67 -4.60 7.06
CA LEU A 165 5.28 -4.93 7.38
C LEU A 165 4.98 -6.42 7.14
N TYR A 166 5.51 -6.98 6.04
CA TYR A 166 5.38 -8.40 5.71
C TYR A 166 6.02 -9.26 6.79
N PHE A 167 7.30 -9.01 7.11
CA PHE A 167 8.05 -9.71 8.15
C PHE A 167 7.33 -9.66 9.49
N TYR A 168 6.90 -8.47 9.92
CA TYR A 168 6.26 -8.31 11.22
C TYR A 168 4.93 -9.10 11.32
N ASN A 169 4.15 -9.10 10.27
CA ASN A 169 2.89 -9.84 10.26
C ASN A 169 3.09 -11.36 10.11
N LYS A 170 4.01 -11.80 9.25
CA LYS A 170 4.22 -13.21 8.97
C LYS A 170 5.11 -13.89 10.01
N ASP A 171 6.31 -13.35 10.23
CA ASP A 171 7.35 -14.06 10.99
C ASP A 171 7.26 -13.77 12.50
N ILE A 172 6.87 -12.54 12.89
CA ILE A 172 6.70 -12.20 14.31
C ILE A 172 5.31 -12.59 14.83
N ASN A 173 4.25 -12.27 14.09
CA ASN A 173 2.88 -12.51 14.55
C ASN A 173 2.26 -13.80 14.01
N HIS A 174 2.99 -14.56 13.21
CA HIS A 174 2.58 -15.86 12.65
C HIS A 174 1.22 -15.80 11.92
N ARG A 175 0.95 -14.68 11.22
CA ARG A 175 -0.27 -14.47 10.45
C ARG A 175 -0.08 -14.88 9.00
N LYS A 176 -1.13 -15.37 8.39
CA LYS A 176 -1.14 -15.68 6.96
C LYS A 176 -1.13 -14.42 6.13
N ILE A 177 -0.41 -14.47 5.02
CA ILE A 177 -0.31 -13.40 4.04
C ILE A 177 -0.96 -13.87 2.74
N TYR A 178 -1.69 -12.98 2.09
CA TYR A 178 -2.43 -13.30 0.88
C TYR A 178 -2.14 -12.30 -0.23
N TRP A 179 -2.43 -12.68 -1.46
CA TRP A 179 -2.55 -11.77 -2.58
C TRP A 179 -3.92 -11.88 -3.23
N ILE A 180 -4.35 -10.84 -3.92
CA ILE A 180 -5.64 -10.82 -4.63
C ILE A 180 -5.42 -11.26 -6.07
N GLU A 181 -5.88 -12.46 -6.41
CA GLU A 181 -5.94 -12.91 -7.78
C GLU A 181 -7.12 -12.25 -8.51
N GLY A 182 -6.93 -11.95 -9.80
CA GLY A 182 -7.95 -11.34 -10.66
C GLY A 182 -8.02 -9.82 -10.60
N LEU A 183 -7.37 -9.15 -9.63
CA LEU A 183 -7.33 -7.70 -9.55
C LEU A 183 -6.32 -7.13 -10.55
N LYS A 184 -6.79 -6.30 -11.49
CA LYS A 184 -5.95 -5.58 -12.44
C LYS A 184 -5.52 -4.25 -11.83
N THR A 185 -4.23 -4.00 -11.86
CA THR A 185 -3.60 -2.77 -11.33
C THR A 185 -2.53 -2.28 -12.31
N PRO A 186 -2.94 -1.69 -13.43
CA PRO A 186 -1.99 -1.09 -14.36
C PRO A 186 -1.05 -0.14 -13.63
N GLY A 187 0.23 -0.18 -13.94
CA GLY A 187 1.22 0.62 -13.26
C GLY A 187 2.23 1.22 -14.21
N GLU A 188 2.91 2.25 -13.75
CA GLU A 188 4.07 2.84 -14.40
C GLU A 188 5.36 2.30 -13.76
N ILE A 189 6.48 2.45 -14.47
CA ILE A 189 7.78 2.15 -13.87
C ILE A 189 8.00 3.14 -12.73
N SER A 190 8.11 2.61 -11.52
CA SER A 190 8.27 3.40 -10.30
C SER A 190 9.44 4.38 -10.39
N ALA A 191 9.24 5.59 -9.88
CA ALA A 191 10.32 6.55 -9.71
C ALA A 191 11.44 5.98 -8.81
N THR A 192 11.10 5.10 -7.89
CA THR A 192 12.03 4.39 -7.00
C THR A 192 12.98 3.48 -7.78
N SER A 193 12.49 2.77 -8.80
CA SER A 193 13.34 1.89 -9.61
C SER A 193 14.37 2.64 -10.47
N LYS A 194 14.20 3.96 -10.64
CA LYS A 194 15.15 4.83 -11.35
C LYS A 194 16.22 5.42 -10.41
N SER A 195 16.06 5.30 -9.10
CA SER A 195 16.96 5.88 -8.09
C SER A 195 17.77 4.82 -7.32
N PHE A 196 18.07 3.70 -7.95
CA PHE A 196 18.77 2.55 -7.35
C PHE A 196 20.19 2.86 -6.79
N GLU A 197 20.73 4.04 -7.01
CA GLU A 197 22.06 4.45 -6.55
C GLU A 197 22.03 5.52 -5.44
N SER A 198 20.89 5.67 -4.73
CA SER A 198 20.83 6.68 -3.67
C SER A 198 21.55 6.21 -2.41
N ASP A 199 22.18 7.15 -1.68
CA ASP A 199 22.79 6.91 -0.37
C ASP A 199 21.81 6.29 0.64
N TYR A 200 20.50 6.57 0.49
CA TYR A 200 19.43 5.98 1.30
C TYR A 200 19.34 4.46 1.14
N MET A 201 19.42 3.95 -0.10
CA MET A 201 19.31 2.52 -0.36
C MET A 201 20.42 1.75 0.37
N GLN A 202 21.66 2.24 0.36
CA GLN A 202 22.76 1.58 1.05
C GLN A 202 22.56 1.58 2.58
N GLN A 203 22.09 2.69 3.15
CA GLN A 203 21.82 2.80 4.57
C GLN A 203 20.65 1.90 5.01
N GLU A 204 19.56 1.88 4.22
CA GLU A 204 18.40 1.05 4.49
C GLU A 204 18.73 -0.44 4.38
N HIS A 205 19.55 -0.86 3.40
CA HIS A 205 20.07 -2.23 3.28
C HIS A 205 20.93 -2.62 4.46
N ALA A 206 21.88 -1.76 4.86
CA ALA A 206 22.77 -2.06 5.99
C ALA A 206 21.97 -2.24 7.29
N PHE A 207 20.96 -1.41 7.51
CA PHE A 207 20.09 -1.56 8.69
C PHE A 207 19.26 -2.85 8.62
N TRP A 208 18.69 -3.17 7.44
CA TRP A 208 17.95 -4.41 7.27
C TRP A 208 18.82 -5.63 7.59
N ASP A 209 20.03 -5.68 7.04
CA ASP A 209 20.92 -6.82 7.21
C ASP A 209 21.40 -6.97 8.66
N GLN A 210 21.67 -5.88 9.36
CA GLN A 210 22.18 -5.92 10.74
C GLN A 210 21.07 -6.16 11.76
N GLU A 211 19.97 -5.44 11.66
CA GLU A 211 18.96 -5.42 12.73
C GLU A 211 17.79 -6.36 12.42
N ILE A 212 17.23 -6.31 11.21
CA ILE A 212 16.03 -7.07 10.89
C ILE A 212 16.36 -8.54 10.67
N ASN A 213 17.42 -8.88 9.93
CA ASN A 213 17.84 -10.28 9.75
C ASN A 213 18.23 -10.93 11.09
N ALA A 214 18.81 -10.17 12.03
CA ALA A 214 19.08 -10.67 13.37
C ALA A 214 17.79 -11.03 14.14
N LEU A 215 16.73 -10.20 14.01
CA LEU A 215 15.41 -10.50 14.57
C LEU A 215 14.74 -11.71 13.91
N ILE A 216 14.79 -11.81 12.58
CA ILE A 216 14.27 -12.95 11.84
C ILE A 216 14.92 -14.26 12.33
N ASN A 217 16.23 -14.27 12.47
CA ASN A 217 16.97 -15.46 12.88
C ASN A 217 16.74 -15.86 14.35
N LYS A 218 16.35 -14.92 15.23
CA LYS A 218 15.98 -15.22 16.61
C LYS A 218 14.59 -15.81 16.77
N ASN A 219 13.70 -15.61 15.80
CA ASN A 219 12.31 -16.04 15.85
C ASN A 219 12.04 -17.31 14.99
N LYS A 220 13.07 -17.88 14.34
CA LYS A 220 13.05 -19.18 13.68
C LYS A 220 13.51 -20.28 14.65
#